data_636c14d1c71a3e8f76b4c0d4c31d48e5
#
_entry.id   636c14d1c71a3e8f76b4c0d4c31d48e5
#
_cell.length_a   1.000
_cell.length_b   1.000
_cell.length_c   1.000
_cell.angle_alpha   90.00
_cell.angle_beta   90.00
_cell.angle_gamma   90.00
#
_symmetry.space_group_name_H-M   'P 1'
#
loop_
_entity.id
_entity.type
_entity.pdbx_description
1 polymer ?
#
loop_
_entity_poly.entity_id
_entity_poly.type
_entity_poly.pdbx_seq_one_letter_code
_entity_poly.pdbx_strand_id
1 'polypeptide(L)'
;GEPSRPLVIRASDTFYKAQGAIYALSAPYNWGHRKGRQAQMTDTTTHFGFETVREDEKAGRVQGVFTSVASKYDIMNDVMSVGIHRIWKEAMMDWLAPRAGQKLLDVAGGTGDISFKFLERAGSGHATVCDITEQMLVAGRTRAEAAAMSDSLDWVVGDAMALPFADATFDVYTISFGIRNVTRPQEALNEAYRVLRPGGRLMVLEFSQLPNPMMQAAYDAYSFNVIPRMGKLIANDSESYQYLVESIRKFPDQDTFLGMVKSAGFEQAKYRNLSLGIAALHSGWKL
;
A
#
# COMPACT_ATOMS: atom_id res chain seq x y z
N GLY A 1 3.67 -1.53 -31.57
CA GLY A 1 2.42 -1.41 -30.86
C GLY A 1 2.66 -0.51 -29.67
N GLU A 2 1.90 0.58 -29.55
CA GLU A 2 1.98 1.48 -28.38
C GLU A 2 1.73 0.70 -27.09
N PRO A 3 2.43 1.04 -25.98
CA PRO A 3 2.14 0.46 -24.69
C PRO A 3 0.70 0.85 -24.29
N SER A 4 -0.10 -0.11 -23.86
CA SER A 4 -1.45 0.12 -23.36
C SER A 4 -1.41 1.16 -22.23
N ARG A 5 -2.12 2.27 -22.42
CA ARG A 5 -2.18 3.35 -21.41
C ARG A 5 -2.81 2.81 -20.12
N PRO A 6 -2.30 3.20 -18.95
CA PRO A 6 -2.90 2.81 -17.67
C PRO A 6 -4.33 3.35 -17.56
N LEU A 7 -5.20 2.59 -16.90
CA LEU A 7 -6.54 3.05 -16.56
C LEU A 7 -6.43 4.15 -15.49
N VAL A 8 -6.54 5.40 -15.91
CA VAL A 8 -6.56 6.57 -15.02
C VAL A 8 -8.00 6.99 -14.85
N ILE A 9 -8.51 6.94 -13.63
CA ILE A 9 -9.87 7.39 -13.29
C ILE A 9 -9.76 8.85 -12.85
N ARG A 10 -10.14 9.79 -13.76
CA ARG A 10 -10.12 11.23 -13.49
C ARG A 10 -11.50 11.78 -13.12
N ALA A 11 -11.53 12.83 -12.32
CA ALA A 11 -12.77 13.51 -11.91
C ALA A 11 -13.58 14.09 -13.10
N SER A 12 -12.89 14.43 -14.23
CA SER A 12 -13.49 15.03 -15.42
C SER A 12 -14.19 14.05 -16.37
N ASP A 13 -14.13 12.75 -16.13
CA ASP A 13 -14.77 11.77 -17.01
C ASP A 13 -16.29 11.81 -16.86
N THR A 14 -16.91 12.57 -17.73
CA THR A 14 -18.37 12.85 -17.82
C THR A 14 -19.21 11.58 -18.00
N PHE A 15 -18.57 10.42 -18.19
CA PHE A 15 -19.24 9.14 -18.43
C PHE A 15 -20.00 8.57 -17.22
N TYR A 16 -19.74 9.07 -16.01
CA TYR A 16 -20.36 8.57 -14.77
C TYR A 16 -21.63 9.31 -14.34
N LYS A 17 -22.06 10.34 -15.06
CA LYS A 17 -23.28 11.10 -14.74
C LYS A 17 -24.59 10.51 -15.27
N ALA A 18 -24.54 9.45 -16.07
CA ALA A 18 -25.73 8.75 -16.52
C ALA A 18 -26.03 7.55 -15.63
N GLN A 19 -27.17 7.57 -14.97
CA GLN A 19 -27.74 6.43 -14.24
C GLN A 19 -27.60 5.12 -15.04
N GLY A 20 -26.94 4.11 -14.50
CA GLY A 20 -26.93 2.76 -15.07
C GLY A 20 -25.57 2.22 -15.53
N ALA A 21 -24.47 2.96 -15.47
CA ALA A 21 -23.18 2.54 -16.00
C ALA A 21 -22.32 1.66 -15.03
N ILE A 22 -22.91 1.14 -13.95
CA ILE A 22 -22.21 0.19 -13.04
C ILE A 22 -21.86 -1.14 -13.76
N TYR A 23 -22.45 -1.40 -14.94
CA TYR A 23 -22.24 -2.66 -15.67
C TYR A 23 -21.18 -2.60 -16.79
N ALA A 24 -20.63 -1.43 -17.13
CA ALA A 24 -19.61 -1.34 -18.19
C ALA A 24 -18.17 -1.65 -17.73
N LEU A 25 -17.93 -1.77 -16.43
CA LEU A 25 -16.61 -2.11 -15.85
C LEU A 25 -16.47 -3.59 -15.46
N SER A 26 -17.47 -4.43 -15.76
CA SER A 26 -17.44 -5.87 -15.45
C SER A 26 -16.79 -6.74 -16.54
N ALA A 27 -16.16 -6.15 -17.55
CA ALA A 27 -15.24 -6.91 -18.37
C ALA A 27 -13.99 -7.21 -17.51
N PRO A 28 -13.61 -8.48 -17.30
CA PRO A 28 -12.38 -8.80 -16.57
C PRO A 28 -11.25 -8.06 -17.29
N TYR A 29 -10.53 -7.19 -16.58
CA TYR A 29 -9.37 -6.52 -17.09
C TYR A 29 -8.37 -7.61 -17.49
N ASN A 30 -8.32 -7.86 -18.77
CA ASN A 30 -7.43 -8.83 -19.34
C ASN A 30 -6.02 -8.23 -19.28
N TRP A 31 -5.27 -8.55 -18.25
CA TRP A 31 -3.85 -8.29 -18.17
C TRP A 31 -3.24 -8.84 -19.45
N GLY A 32 -3.07 -7.96 -20.45
CA GLY A 32 -2.54 -8.32 -21.73
C GLY A 32 -1.24 -9.09 -21.54
N HIS A 33 -1.35 -10.41 -21.56
CA HIS A 33 -0.20 -11.28 -21.69
C HIS A 33 0.67 -10.72 -22.82
N ARG A 34 1.85 -10.24 -22.48
CA ARG A 34 2.90 -10.05 -23.47
C ARG A 34 3.04 -11.40 -24.17
N LYS A 35 2.44 -11.52 -25.35
CA LYS A 35 2.72 -12.63 -26.26
C LYS A 35 4.20 -12.54 -26.59
N GLY A 36 5.01 -13.40 -25.95
CA GLY A 36 6.44 -13.44 -26.29
C GLY A 36 7.36 -14.14 -25.30
N ARG A 37 6.85 -14.63 -24.16
CA ARG A 37 7.51 -15.71 -23.41
C ARG A 37 6.41 -16.63 -22.92
N GLN A 38 6.42 -17.88 -23.38
CA GLN A 38 5.80 -18.96 -22.63
C GLN A 38 6.43 -18.89 -21.23
N ALA A 39 5.65 -18.39 -20.26
CA ALA A 39 6.03 -18.49 -18.87
C ALA A 39 6.16 -19.99 -18.62
N GLN A 40 7.39 -20.48 -18.49
CA GLN A 40 7.60 -21.70 -17.73
C GLN A 40 6.91 -21.43 -16.42
N MET A 41 5.87 -22.22 -16.11
CA MET A 41 5.24 -22.23 -14.80
C MET A 41 6.33 -22.66 -13.82
N THR A 42 7.09 -21.68 -13.32
CA THR A 42 7.93 -21.89 -12.16
C THR A 42 6.98 -22.08 -11.01
N ASP A 43 7.08 -23.23 -10.35
CA ASP A 43 6.32 -23.60 -9.16
C ASP A 43 6.81 -22.75 -7.95
N THR A 44 6.87 -21.43 -8.15
CA THR A 44 7.33 -20.49 -7.13
C THR A 44 6.23 -20.30 -6.11
N THR A 45 6.57 -20.57 -4.86
CA THR A 45 5.67 -20.43 -3.73
C THR A 45 6.04 -19.22 -2.88
N THR A 46 5.04 -18.65 -2.25
CA THR A 46 5.14 -17.51 -1.32
C THR A 46 4.25 -17.76 -0.10
N HIS A 47 4.16 -16.78 0.79
CA HIS A 47 3.28 -16.89 1.96
C HIS A 47 2.00 -16.07 1.80
N PHE A 48 0.90 -16.62 2.30
CA PHE A 48 -0.32 -15.90 2.61
C PHE A 48 -0.60 -16.14 4.11
N GLY A 49 -0.20 -15.19 4.95
CA GLY A 49 -0.06 -15.46 6.38
C GLY A 49 0.97 -16.57 6.63
N PHE A 50 0.59 -17.60 7.39
CA PHE A 50 1.43 -18.79 7.63
C PHE A 50 1.26 -19.88 6.56
N GLU A 51 0.27 -19.74 5.69
CA GLU A 51 0.02 -20.69 4.62
C GLU A 51 1.03 -20.49 3.47
N THR A 52 1.52 -21.58 2.89
CA THR A 52 2.32 -21.53 1.67
C THR A 52 1.38 -21.62 0.48
N VAL A 53 1.42 -20.64 -0.41
CA VAL A 53 0.58 -20.54 -1.58
C VAL A 53 1.42 -20.31 -2.82
N ARG A 54 0.84 -20.51 -4.01
CA ARG A 54 1.51 -20.12 -5.25
C ARG A 54 1.57 -18.61 -5.38
N GLU A 55 2.61 -18.09 -6.01
CA GLU A 55 2.77 -16.64 -6.18
C GLU A 55 1.64 -16.02 -7.00
N ASP A 56 1.15 -16.72 -8.03
CA ASP A 56 0.05 -16.26 -8.88
C ASP A 56 -1.31 -16.21 -8.15
N GLU A 57 -1.47 -16.96 -7.07
CA GLU A 57 -2.68 -16.97 -6.24
C GLU A 57 -2.68 -15.89 -5.16
N LYS A 58 -1.48 -15.48 -4.67
CA LYS A 58 -1.37 -14.56 -3.52
C LYS A 58 -2.08 -13.24 -3.77
N ALA A 59 -1.86 -12.61 -4.91
CA ALA A 59 -2.45 -11.30 -5.22
C ALA A 59 -4.00 -11.36 -5.18
N GLY A 60 -4.60 -12.42 -5.75
CA GLY A 60 -6.05 -12.63 -5.71
C GLY A 60 -6.59 -12.86 -4.30
N ARG A 61 -5.89 -13.63 -3.46
CA ARG A 61 -6.27 -13.86 -2.06
C ARG A 61 -6.19 -12.57 -1.24
N VAL A 62 -5.10 -11.81 -1.40
CA VAL A 62 -4.92 -10.50 -0.75
C VAL A 62 -6.04 -9.54 -1.17
N GLN A 63 -6.32 -9.44 -2.46
CA GLN A 63 -7.42 -8.63 -2.96
C GLN A 63 -8.78 -9.05 -2.36
N GLY A 64 -9.04 -10.35 -2.21
CA GLY A 64 -10.23 -10.87 -1.55
C GLY A 64 -10.38 -10.36 -0.11
N VAL A 65 -9.29 -10.42 0.68
CA VAL A 65 -9.26 -9.88 2.06
C VAL A 65 -9.60 -8.39 2.07
N PHE A 66 -8.93 -7.57 1.24
CA PHE A 66 -9.15 -6.12 1.23
C PHE A 66 -10.51 -5.72 0.66
N THR A 67 -11.06 -6.48 -0.28
CA THR A 67 -12.41 -6.25 -0.79
C THR A 67 -13.46 -6.52 0.30
N SER A 68 -13.31 -7.59 1.09
CA SER A 68 -14.26 -7.92 2.17
C SER A 68 -14.29 -6.87 3.28
N VAL A 69 -13.15 -6.24 3.56
CA VAL A 69 -13.02 -5.24 4.64
C VAL A 69 -13.04 -3.79 4.13
N ALA A 70 -13.17 -3.54 2.84
CA ALA A 70 -13.05 -2.19 2.25
C ALA A 70 -13.94 -1.14 2.93
N SER A 71 -15.20 -1.49 3.26
CA SER A 71 -16.13 -0.61 3.96
C SER A 71 -15.82 -0.42 5.46
N LYS A 72 -14.94 -1.25 6.04
CA LYS A 72 -14.58 -1.27 7.47
C LYS A 72 -13.05 -1.14 7.65
N TYR A 73 -12.34 -0.75 6.62
CA TYR A 73 -10.87 -0.72 6.59
C TYR A 73 -10.28 0.14 7.72
N ASP A 74 -10.86 1.31 7.97
CA ASP A 74 -10.41 2.19 9.06
C ASP A 74 -10.66 1.55 10.43
N ILE A 75 -11.81 0.88 10.62
CA ILE A 75 -12.11 0.14 11.85
C ILE A 75 -11.09 -1.00 12.05
N MET A 76 -10.74 -1.71 10.99
CA MET A 76 -9.73 -2.76 11.05
C MET A 76 -8.38 -2.22 11.51
N ASN A 77 -7.93 -1.12 10.93
CA ASN A 77 -6.68 -0.46 11.34
C ASN A 77 -6.76 0.06 12.78
N ASP A 78 -7.91 0.61 13.20
CA ASP A 78 -8.14 1.03 14.58
C ASP A 78 -8.03 -0.15 15.55
N VAL A 79 -8.64 -1.29 15.24
CA VAL A 79 -8.53 -2.52 16.07
C VAL A 79 -7.10 -3.03 16.15
N MET A 80 -6.39 -3.09 15.02
CA MET A 80 -5.02 -3.59 14.94
C MET A 80 -4.02 -2.74 15.72
N SER A 81 -4.21 -1.43 15.71
CA SER A 81 -3.28 -0.47 16.28
C SER A 81 -3.80 0.24 17.53
N VAL A 82 -5.01 -0.11 17.99
CA VAL A 82 -5.72 0.63 19.06
C VAL A 82 -5.83 2.14 18.69
N GLY A 83 -6.05 2.43 17.41
CA GLY A 83 -6.15 3.81 16.87
C GLY A 83 -4.81 4.56 16.70
N ILE A 84 -3.69 3.98 17.16
CA ILE A 84 -2.37 4.64 17.12
C ILE A 84 -1.84 4.82 15.70
N HIS A 85 -2.32 4.05 14.71
CA HIS A 85 -1.89 4.18 13.30
C HIS A 85 -2.06 5.61 12.76
N ARG A 86 -3.01 6.38 13.27
CA ARG A 86 -3.20 7.79 12.90
C ARG A 86 -2.01 8.65 13.33
N ILE A 87 -1.50 8.42 14.54
CA ILE A 87 -0.30 9.09 15.06
C ILE A 87 0.94 8.68 14.24
N TRP A 88 1.04 7.43 13.83
CA TRP A 88 2.14 6.97 13.00
C TRP A 88 2.12 7.61 11.61
N LYS A 89 0.93 7.81 11.01
CA LYS A 89 0.78 8.53 9.73
C LYS A 89 1.19 10.01 9.86
N GLU A 90 0.85 10.67 10.99
CA GLU A 90 1.34 12.02 11.27
C GLU A 90 2.87 12.05 11.42
N ALA A 91 3.45 11.13 12.19
CA ALA A 91 4.91 11.02 12.32
C ALA A 91 5.61 10.77 10.98
N MET A 92 4.95 10.06 10.05
CA MET A 92 5.44 9.89 8.68
C MET A 92 5.44 11.23 7.93
N MET A 93 4.36 12.01 8.03
CA MET A 93 4.28 13.34 7.40
C MET A 93 5.29 14.33 8.02
N ASP A 94 5.48 14.30 9.33
CA ASP A 94 6.48 15.13 10.01
C ASP A 94 7.91 14.81 9.54
N TRP A 95 8.21 13.54 9.34
CA TRP A 95 9.53 13.13 8.85
C TRP A 95 9.71 13.37 7.35
N LEU A 96 8.67 13.18 6.57
CA LEU A 96 8.66 13.48 5.14
C LEU A 96 8.84 14.98 4.88
N ALA A 97 8.17 15.82 5.65
CA ALA A 97 8.11 17.27 5.48
C ALA A 97 7.70 17.66 4.05
N PRO A 98 6.45 17.40 3.63
CA PRO A 98 5.97 17.69 2.30
C PRO A 98 6.18 19.16 1.90
N ARG A 99 6.49 19.40 0.63
CA ARG A 99 6.74 20.77 0.11
C ARG A 99 5.78 21.08 -1.03
N ALA A 100 5.46 22.35 -1.17
CA ALA A 100 4.61 22.85 -2.24
C ALA A 100 5.13 22.43 -3.63
N GLY A 101 4.21 22.03 -4.49
CA GLY A 101 4.48 21.63 -5.87
C GLY A 101 5.04 20.23 -6.06
N GLN A 102 5.27 19.45 -4.99
CA GLN A 102 5.75 18.08 -5.11
C GLN A 102 4.67 17.13 -5.68
N LYS A 103 5.14 16.11 -6.40
CA LYS A 103 4.32 15.00 -6.91
C LYS A 103 4.54 13.77 -6.05
N LEU A 104 3.48 13.30 -5.40
CA LEU A 104 3.45 12.07 -4.62
C LEU A 104 2.94 10.90 -5.47
N LEU A 105 3.56 9.73 -5.33
CA LEU A 105 2.97 8.44 -5.64
C LEU A 105 2.73 7.67 -4.34
N ASP A 106 1.47 7.38 -4.03
CA ASP A 106 1.03 6.64 -2.84
C ASP A 106 0.58 5.24 -3.26
N VAL A 107 1.44 4.24 -3.08
CA VAL A 107 1.23 2.87 -3.54
C VAL A 107 0.64 2.02 -2.43
N ALA A 108 -0.28 1.12 -2.80
CA ALA A 108 -1.21 0.48 -1.89
C ALA A 108 -1.92 1.55 -1.02
N GLY A 109 -2.27 2.67 -1.67
CA GLY A 109 -2.77 3.86 -1.00
C GLY A 109 -4.24 3.74 -0.57
N GLY A 110 -4.94 2.71 -1.03
CA GLY A 110 -6.31 2.40 -0.64
C GLY A 110 -7.26 3.58 -0.88
N THR A 111 -7.83 4.10 0.20
CA THR A 111 -8.73 5.26 0.18
C THR A 111 -8.02 6.61 0.17
N GLY A 112 -6.68 6.64 0.03
CA GLY A 112 -5.87 7.84 -0.17
C GLY A 112 -5.53 8.63 1.10
N ASP A 113 -5.60 8.05 2.28
CA ASP A 113 -5.42 8.77 3.55
C ASP A 113 -4.05 9.48 3.65
N ILE A 114 -2.97 8.83 3.19
CA ILE A 114 -1.63 9.43 3.13
C ILE A 114 -1.59 10.58 2.11
N SER A 115 -2.23 10.39 0.96
CA SER A 115 -2.31 11.41 -0.10
C SER A 115 -3.03 12.66 0.35
N PHE A 116 -4.14 12.54 1.09
CA PHE A 116 -4.84 13.68 1.68
C PHE A 116 -3.94 14.45 2.66
N LYS A 117 -3.32 13.75 3.62
CA LYS A 117 -2.40 14.35 4.58
C LYS A 117 -1.21 15.04 3.92
N PHE A 118 -0.67 14.42 2.86
CA PHE A 118 0.42 14.99 2.07
C PHE A 118 0.00 16.33 1.44
N LEU A 119 -1.14 16.37 0.76
CA LEU A 119 -1.63 17.58 0.09
C LEU A 119 -1.97 18.70 1.09
N GLU A 120 -2.59 18.35 2.22
CA GLU A 120 -2.86 19.29 3.32
C GLU A 120 -1.56 19.93 3.85
N ARG A 121 -0.51 19.11 4.08
CA ARG A 121 0.77 19.58 4.60
C ARG A 121 1.59 20.36 3.56
N ALA A 122 1.55 19.95 2.30
CA ALA A 122 2.25 20.62 1.20
C ALA A 122 1.60 21.95 0.81
N GLY A 123 0.31 22.13 1.06
CA GLY A 123 -0.48 23.29 0.66
C GLY A 123 -0.75 23.39 -0.84
N SER A 124 0.09 22.78 -1.67
CA SER A 124 -0.11 22.61 -3.12
C SER A 124 0.73 21.44 -3.62
N GLY A 125 0.32 20.83 -4.74
CA GLY A 125 1.00 19.68 -5.32
C GLY A 125 0.02 18.74 -5.97
N HIS A 126 0.47 17.53 -6.26
CA HIS A 126 -0.37 16.50 -6.87
C HIS A 126 -0.04 15.14 -6.27
N ALA A 127 -1.06 14.33 -6.01
CA ALA A 127 -0.87 12.98 -5.53
C ALA A 127 -1.55 11.98 -6.48
N THR A 128 -0.84 10.89 -6.76
CA THR A 128 -1.38 9.74 -7.48
C THR A 128 -1.51 8.58 -6.49
N VAL A 129 -2.73 8.13 -6.24
CA VAL A 129 -3.03 6.95 -5.45
C VAL A 129 -3.05 5.74 -6.37
N CYS A 130 -2.18 4.77 -6.11
CA CYS A 130 -2.09 3.53 -6.87
C CYS A 130 -2.41 2.34 -5.95
N ASP A 131 -3.40 1.55 -6.31
CA ASP A 131 -3.77 0.34 -5.55
C ASP A 131 -4.19 -0.78 -6.49
N ILE A 132 -3.98 -2.02 -6.09
CA ILE A 132 -4.42 -3.20 -6.85
C ILE A 132 -5.94 -3.43 -6.69
N THR A 133 -6.54 -2.86 -5.64
CA THR A 133 -7.95 -3.05 -5.28
C THR A 133 -8.78 -1.85 -5.76
N GLU A 134 -9.45 -2.00 -6.89
CA GLU A 134 -10.25 -0.94 -7.51
C GLU A 134 -11.32 -0.37 -6.56
N GLN A 135 -11.97 -1.22 -5.77
CA GLN A 135 -13.02 -0.81 -4.82
C GLN A 135 -12.51 0.19 -3.79
N MET A 136 -11.25 0.08 -3.36
CA MET A 136 -10.62 1.03 -2.45
C MET A 136 -10.42 2.40 -3.12
N LEU A 137 -9.99 2.41 -4.38
CA LEU A 137 -9.82 3.64 -5.17
C LEU A 137 -11.15 4.35 -5.41
N VAL A 138 -12.23 3.61 -5.69
CA VAL A 138 -13.58 4.18 -5.85
C VAL A 138 -14.03 4.85 -4.55
N ALA A 139 -13.86 4.19 -3.40
CA ALA A 139 -14.19 4.78 -2.10
C ALA A 139 -13.35 6.05 -1.82
N GLY A 140 -12.06 6.01 -2.13
CA GLY A 140 -11.16 7.15 -1.99
C GLY A 140 -11.55 8.33 -2.88
N ARG A 141 -11.93 8.08 -4.12
CA ARG A 141 -12.42 9.11 -5.05
C ARG A 141 -13.67 9.81 -4.52
N THR A 142 -14.66 9.06 -4.04
CA THR A 142 -15.87 9.65 -3.42
C THR A 142 -15.50 10.56 -2.23
N ARG A 143 -14.51 10.15 -1.44
CA ARG A 143 -13.98 10.95 -0.33
C ARG A 143 -13.30 12.24 -0.83
N ALA A 144 -12.52 12.16 -1.93
CA ALA A 144 -11.85 13.31 -2.53
C ALA A 144 -12.85 14.34 -3.08
N GLU A 145 -13.93 13.86 -3.70
CA GLU A 145 -15.05 14.71 -4.19
C GLU A 145 -15.70 15.45 -3.01
N ALA A 146 -15.98 14.75 -1.90
CA ALA A 146 -16.56 15.35 -0.70
C ALA A 146 -15.63 16.39 -0.03
N ALA A 147 -14.31 16.21 -0.16
CA ALA A 147 -13.29 17.12 0.39
C ALA A 147 -12.89 18.26 -0.58
N ALA A 148 -13.48 18.32 -1.78
CA ALA A 148 -13.11 19.26 -2.86
C ALA A 148 -11.61 19.21 -3.26
N MET A 149 -11.02 18.00 -3.23
CA MET A 149 -9.60 17.76 -3.55
C MET A 149 -9.40 16.97 -4.85
N SER A 150 -10.45 16.74 -5.63
CA SER A 150 -10.42 15.90 -6.83
C SER A 150 -9.41 16.36 -7.89
N ASP A 151 -9.18 17.65 -8.03
CA ASP A 151 -8.25 18.20 -9.04
C ASP A 151 -6.76 17.94 -8.70
N SER A 152 -6.48 17.62 -7.45
CA SER A 152 -5.11 17.35 -6.96
C SER A 152 -4.80 15.87 -6.82
N LEU A 153 -5.74 14.97 -7.18
CA LEU A 153 -5.64 13.54 -6.98
C LEU A 153 -5.95 12.75 -8.25
N ASP A 154 -5.03 11.86 -8.62
CA ASP A 154 -5.28 10.80 -9.61
C ASP A 154 -5.42 9.44 -8.90
N TRP A 155 -6.25 8.55 -9.47
CA TRP A 155 -6.53 7.21 -8.95
C TRP A 155 -6.22 6.18 -10.02
N VAL A 156 -5.29 5.27 -9.75
CA VAL A 156 -4.75 4.33 -10.75
C VAL A 156 -4.77 2.92 -10.20
N VAL A 157 -5.38 1.99 -10.93
CA VAL A 157 -5.24 0.56 -10.62
C VAL A 157 -3.88 0.09 -11.09
N GLY A 158 -3.09 -0.49 -10.17
CA GLY A 158 -1.73 -0.97 -10.51
C GLY A 158 -1.13 -1.89 -9.45
N ASP A 159 -0.20 -2.72 -9.92
CA ASP A 159 0.60 -3.59 -9.06
C ASP A 159 1.89 -2.86 -8.66
N ALA A 160 2.22 -2.89 -7.37
CA ALA A 160 3.44 -2.31 -6.83
C ALA A 160 4.72 -2.89 -7.46
N MET A 161 4.67 -4.14 -7.96
CA MET A 161 5.79 -4.82 -8.62
C MET A 161 5.93 -4.46 -10.11
N ALA A 162 4.95 -3.76 -10.70
CA ALA A 162 4.94 -3.40 -12.12
C ALA A 162 4.14 -2.11 -12.32
N LEU A 163 4.65 -1.01 -11.82
CA LEU A 163 3.96 0.28 -11.79
C LEU A 163 3.76 0.86 -13.21
N PRO A 164 2.54 1.31 -13.56
CA PRO A 164 2.22 1.81 -14.89
C PRO A 164 2.66 3.27 -15.11
N PHE A 165 3.83 3.63 -14.57
CA PHE A 165 4.37 4.98 -14.64
C PHE A 165 5.75 4.98 -15.27
N ALA A 166 6.11 6.09 -15.93
CA ALA A 166 7.44 6.29 -16.50
C ALA A 166 8.50 6.44 -15.39
N ASP A 167 9.76 6.22 -15.75
CA ASP A 167 10.90 6.45 -14.86
C ASP A 167 10.97 7.92 -14.44
N ALA A 168 11.52 8.18 -13.26
CA ALA A 168 11.81 9.51 -12.75
C ALA A 168 10.63 10.50 -12.83
N THR A 169 9.42 10.06 -12.46
CA THR A 169 8.18 10.85 -12.56
C THR A 169 7.83 11.57 -11.24
N PHE A 170 8.12 10.98 -10.09
CA PHE A 170 7.63 11.43 -8.79
C PHE A 170 8.75 11.96 -7.89
N ASP A 171 8.38 12.91 -7.03
CA ASP A 171 9.26 13.47 -5.99
C ASP A 171 9.31 12.62 -4.74
N VAL A 172 8.14 12.04 -4.41
CA VAL A 172 7.91 11.26 -3.21
C VAL A 172 7.20 9.98 -3.58
N TYR A 173 7.62 8.88 -2.98
CA TYR A 173 6.94 7.60 -3.01
C TYR A 173 6.59 7.20 -1.59
N THR A 174 5.34 6.85 -1.36
CA THR A 174 4.87 6.32 -0.07
C THR A 174 4.24 4.96 -0.25
N ILE A 175 4.41 4.10 0.75
CA ILE A 175 3.62 2.87 0.92
C ILE A 175 3.39 2.66 2.42
N SER A 176 2.11 2.60 2.82
CA SER A 176 1.71 2.49 4.22
C SER A 176 0.85 1.27 4.45
N PHE A 177 1.33 0.34 5.31
CA PHE A 177 0.65 -0.91 5.67
C PHE A 177 0.28 -1.80 4.48
N GLY A 178 1.03 -1.66 3.38
CA GLY A 178 0.78 -2.37 2.12
C GLY A 178 1.90 -3.32 1.70
N ILE A 179 3.17 -3.00 1.99
CA ILE A 179 4.32 -3.72 1.42
C ILE A 179 4.42 -5.17 1.89
N ARG A 180 3.95 -5.49 3.10
CA ARG A 180 3.91 -6.87 3.62
C ARG A 180 3.03 -7.81 2.80
N ASN A 181 2.04 -7.24 2.08
CA ASN A 181 1.09 -7.98 1.26
C ASN A 181 1.61 -8.22 -0.17
N VAL A 182 2.65 -7.51 -0.58
CA VAL A 182 3.29 -7.66 -1.89
C VAL A 182 3.97 -9.03 -1.97
N THR A 183 3.84 -9.70 -3.11
CA THR A 183 4.40 -11.04 -3.30
C THR A 183 5.93 -11.02 -3.24
N ARG A 184 6.54 -10.05 -3.91
CA ARG A 184 8.00 -9.84 -3.95
C ARG A 184 8.35 -8.40 -3.57
N PRO A 185 8.48 -8.09 -2.27
CA PRO A 185 8.73 -6.72 -1.78
C PRO A 185 9.97 -6.06 -2.39
N GLN A 186 11.01 -6.83 -2.72
CA GLN A 186 12.20 -6.28 -3.38
C GLN A 186 11.89 -5.70 -4.77
N GLU A 187 11.00 -6.34 -5.54
CA GLU A 187 10.59 -5.82 -6.84
C GLU A 187 9.79 -4.51 -6.71
N ALA A 188 8.92 -4.43 -5.69
CA ALA A 188 8.21 -3.18 -5.41
C ALA A 188 9.16 -2.04 -5.00
N LEU A 189 10.22 -2.34 -4.24
CA LEU A 189 11.25 -1.35 -3.91
C LEU A 189 12.07 -0.93 -5.14
N ASN A 190 12.36 -1.86 -6.04
CA ASN A 190 13.04 -1.54 -7.31
C ASN A 190 12.16 -0.65 -8.20
N GLU A 191 10.86 -0.91 -8.28
CA GLU A 191 9.89 -0.07 -8.97
C GLU A 191 9.76 1.33 -8.33
N ALA A 192 9.74 1.39 -6.99
CA ALA A 192 9.78 2.65 -6.27
C ALA A 192 11.02 3.49 -6.64
N TYR A 193 12.19 2.84 -6.70
CA TYR A 193 13.42 3.50 -7.14
C TYR A 193 13.33 3.96 -8.59
N ARG A 194 12.77 3.14 -9.48
CA ARG A 194 12.63 3.47 -10.91
C ARG A 194 11.79 4.73 -11.12
N VAL A 195 10.61 4.78 -10.50
CA VAL A 195 9.64 5.87 -10.72
C VAL A 195 9.98 7.17 -10.00
N LEU A 196 10.82 7.12 -8.96
CA LEU A 196 11.32 8.32 -8.29
C LEU A 196 12.37 9.00 -9.15
N ARG A 197 12.34 10.33 -9.19
CA ARG A 197 13.38 11.16 -9.82
C ARG A 197 14.64 11.22 -8.95
N PRO A 198 15.81 11.57 -9.49
CA PRO A 198 16.96 11.94 -8.66
C PRO A 198 16.59 13.05 -7.67
N GLY A 199 17.00 12.92 -6.41
CA GLY A 199 16.53 13.75 -5.29
C GLY A 199 15.17 13.36 -4.73
N GLY A 200 14.52 12.32 -5.27
CA GLY A 200 13.25 11.81 -4.79
C GLY A 200 13.40 10.96 -3.53
N ARG A 201 12.33 10.87 -2.75
CA ARG A 201 12.34 10.24 -1.43
C ARG A 201 11.33 9.12 -1.31
N LEU A 202 11.80 7.95 -0.84
CA LEU A 202 10.99 6.83 -0.40
C LEU A 202 10.62 6.97 1.07
N MET A 203 9.35 6.69 1.40
CA MET A 203 8.85 6.51 2.77
C MET A 203 7.99 5.24 2.85
N VAL A 204 8.33 4.36 3.78
CA VAL A 204 7.58 3.14 4.05
C VAL A 204 7.15 3.12 5.51
N LEU A 205 5.84 3.04 5.77
CA LEU A 205 5.28 2.82 7.09
C LEU A 205 4.70 1.41 7.15
N GLU A 206 5.23 0.55 8.02
CA GLU A 206 4.75 -0.83 8.12
C GLU A 206 4.84 -1.33 9.57
N PHE A 207 3.98 -2.30 9.89
CA PHE A 207 4.13 -3.08 11.12
C PHE A 207 5.48 -3.79 11.11
N SER A 208 6.05 -3.97 12.29
CA SER A 208 7.37 -4.57 12.43
C SER A 208 7.46 -5.42 13.70
N GLN A 209 8.67 -5.82 14.08
CA GLN A 209 8.92 -6.68 15.22
C GLN A 209 9.47 -5.87 16.38
N LEU A 210 8.99 -6.15 17.60
CA LEU A 210 9.54 -5.49 18.79
C LEU A 210 10.96 -6.03 19.06
N PRO A 211 11.94 -5.13 19.31
CA PRO A 211 13.30 -5.55 19.56
C PRO A 211 13.48 -6.36 20.85
N ASN A 212 12.56 -6.20 21.81
CA ASN A 212 12.61 -6.92 23.10
C ASN A 212 11.79 -8.21 23.00
N PRO A 213 12.38 -9.41 23.16
CA PRO A 213 11.69 -10.69 23.03
C PRO A 213 10.52 -10.89 24.01
N MET A 214 10.62 -10.35 25.24
CA MET A 214 9.56 -10.47 26.24
C MET A 214 8.34 -9.62 25.83
N MET A 215 8.59 -8.39 25.37
CA MET A 215 7.53 -7.53 24.85
C MET A 215 6.91 -8.10 23.57
N GLN A 216 7.74 -8.71 22.71
CA GLN A 216 7.29 -9.41 21.53
C GLN A 216 6.32 -10.55 21.90
N ALA A 217 6.68 -11.39 22.88
CA ALA A 217 5.81 -12.49 23.33
C ALA A 217 4.47 -11.99 23.90
N ALA A 218 4.48 -10.91 24.65
CA ALA A 218 3.25 -10.29 25.16
C ALA A 218 2.36 -9.71 24.05
N TYR A 219 2.98 -9.04 23.07
CA TYR A 219 2.28 -8.50 21.91
C TYR A 219 1.73 -9.63 21.01
N ASP A 220 2.44 -10.74 20.88
CA ASP A 220 1.98 -11.93 20.17
C ASP A 220 0.77 -12.55 20.84
N ALA A 221 0.80 -12.72 22.15
CA ALA A 221 -0.34 -13.22 22.91
C ALA A 221 -1.58 -12.32 22.71
N TYR A 222 -1.41 -11.00 22.71
CA TYR A 222 -2.49 -10.06 22.38
C TYR A 222 -2.96 -10.23 20.94
N SER A 223 -2.04 -10.20 19.98
CA SER A 223 -2.34 -10.18 18.54
C SER A 223 -3.07 -11.44 18.10
N PHE A 224 -2.62 -12.62 18.53
CA PHE A 224 -3.21 -13.89 18.10
C PHE A 224 -4.49 -14.27 18.88
N ASN A 225 -4.66 -13.79 20.10
CA ASN A 225 -5.82 -14.18 20.91
C ASN A 225 -6.93 -13.13 20.92
N VAL A 226 -6.60 -11.84 20.82
CA VAL A 226 -7.57 -10.75 20.95
C VAL A 226 -8.04 -10.23 19.60
N ILE A 227 -7.11 -9.94 18.69
CA ILE A 227 -7.44 -9.30 17.41
C ILE A 227 -8.43 -10.12 16.56
N PRO A 228 -8.25 -11.44 16.33
CA PRO A 228 -9.21 -12.22 15.54
C PRO A 228 -10.60 -12.31 16.18
N ARG A 229 -10.66 -12.34 17.53
CA ARG A 229 -11.94 -12.34 18.25
C ARG A 229 -12.67 -11.00 18.12
N MET A 230 -11.92 -9.89 18.17
CA MET A 230 -12.47 -8.56 17.91
C MET A 230 -12.95 -8.43 16.47
N GLY A 231 -12.18 -8.96 15.51
CA GLY A 231 -12.57 -9.02 14.10
C GLY A 231 -13.90 -9.74 13.89
N LYS A 232 -14.10 -10.88 14.55
CA LYS A 232 -15.36 -11.62 14.52
C LYS A 232 -16.52 -10.80 15.12
N LEU A 233 -16.29 -10.12 16.23
CA LEU A 233 -17.34 -9.32 16.92
C LEU A 233 -17.72 -8.06 16.12
N ILE A 234 -16.75 -7.35 15.56
CA ILE A 234 -16.95 -6.02 14.95
C ILE A 234 -17.27 -6.14 13.45
N ALA A 235 -16.58 -7.00 12.75
CA ALA A 235 -16.66 -7.11 11.31
C ALA A 235 -17.32 -8.41 10.82
N ASN A 236 -17.56 -9.39 11.71
CA ASN A 236 -17.95 -10.76 11.40
C ASN A 236 -16.96 -11.47 10.45
N ASP A 237 -15.66 -11.10 10.54
CA ASP A 237 -14.59 -11.57 9.66
C ASP A 237 -13.34 -11.86 10.50
N SER A 238 -13.22 -13.07 11.04
CA SER A 238 -12.05 -13.50 11.81
C SER A 238 -10.87 -13.88 10.91
N GLU A 239 -11.12 -14.32 9.68
CA GLU A 239 -10.09 -14.83 8.78
C GLU A 239 -9.22 -13.72 8.25
N SER A 240 -9.82 -12.59 7.82
CA SER A 240 -9.05 -11.42 7.38
C SER A 240 -8.18 -10.85 8.52
N TYR A 241 -8.69 -10.83 9.75
CA TYR A 241 -7.92 -10.34 10.91
C TYR A 241 -6.80 -11.33 11.30
N GLN A 242 -7.02 -12.63 11.17
CA GLN A 242 -5.97 -13.62 11.37
C GLN A 242 -4.87 -13.48 10.32
N TYR A 243 -5.23 -13.38 9.04
CA TYR A 243 -4.27 -13.12 7.97
C TYR A 243 -3.39 -11.90 8.25
N LEU A 244 -4.00 -10.80 8.74
CA LEU A 244 -3.25 -9.58 9.07
C LEU A 244 -2.19 -9.83 10.14
N VAL A 245 -2.54 -10.50 11.24
CA VAL A 245 -1.59 -10.83 12.31
C VAL A 245 -0.46 -11.72 11.79
N GLU A 246 -0.79 -12.73 11.01
CA GLU A 246 0.17 -13.66 10.42
C GLU A 246 1.09 -12.97 9.41
N SER A 247 0.55 -12.10 8.55
CA SER A 247 1.33 -11.35 7.57
C SER A 247 2.35 -10.41 8.23
N ILE A 248 2.00 -9.80 9.37
CA ILE A 248 2.92 -8.99 10.18
C ILE A 248 4.09 -9.85 10.68
N ARG A 249 3.82 -11.08 11.16
CA ARG A 249 4.86 -11.98 11.68
C ARG A 249 5.79 -12.50 10.59
N LYS A 250 5.33 -12.59 9.37
CA LYS A 250 6.13 -13.04 8.22
C LYS A 250 6.94 -11.90 7.59
N PHE A 251 6.60 -10.65 7.90
CA PHE A 251 7.32 -9.50 7.37
C PHE A 251 8.71 -9.39 8.01
N PRO A 252 9.74 -9.00 7.26
CA PRO A 252 11.10 -8.81 7.78
C PRO A 252 11.16 -7.83 8.95
N ASP A 253 12.13 -8.03 9.84
CA ASP A 253 12.49 -7.04 10.86
C ASP A 253 13.03 -5.75 10.21
N GLN A 254 13.23 -4.72 11.05
CA GLN A 254 13.61 -3.38 10.59
C GLN A 254 14.97 -3.37 9.86
N ASP A 255 15.96 -4.09 10.36
CA ASP A 255 17.30 -4.09 9.78
C ASP A 255 17.35 -4.89 8.48
N THR A 256 16.65 -6.03 8.44
CA THR A 256 16.51 -6.84 7.22
C THR A 256 15.79 -6.03 6.13
N PHE A 257 14.68 -5.36 6.47
CA PHE A 257 13.96 -4.53 5.52
C PHE A 257 14.77 -3.30 5.08
N LEU A 258 15.55 -2.68 5.99
CA LEU A 258 16.49 -1.62 5.64
C LEU A 258 17.53 -2.10 4.62
N GLY A 259 18.02 -3.34 4.78
CA GLY A 259 18.89 -3.98 3.80
C GLY A 259 18.26 -4.08 2.41
N MET A 260 16.98 -4.44 2.34
CA MET A 260 16.22 -4.49 1.08
C MET A 260 16.07 -3.10 0.44
N VAL A 261 15.80 -2.06 1.23
CA VAL A 261 15.73 -0.67 0.75
C VAL A 261 17.08 -0.23 0.13
N LYS A 262 18.18 -0.55 0.82
CA LYS A 262 19.54 -0.27 0.29
C LYS A 262 19.84 -1.05 -0.98
N SER A 263 19.43 -2.31 -1.05
CA SER A 263 19.63 -3.18 -2.22
C SER A 263 18.86 -2.69 -3.46
N ALA A 264 17.76 -1.95 -3.27
CA ALA A 264 17.04 -1.28 -4.36
C ALA A 264 17.76 -0.02 -4.89
N GLY A 265 18.86 0.40 -4.27
CA GLY A 265 19.65 1.56 -4.69
C GLY A 265 19.42 2.83 -3.86
N PHE A 266 18.57 2.79 -2.84
CA PHE A 266 18.32 3.96 -2.01
C PHE A 266 19.51 4.27 -1.09
N GLU A 267 19.93 5.52 -1.12
CA GLU A 267 20.98 6.06 -0.28
C GLU A 267 20.43 6.75 0.97
N GLN A 268 21.30 7.03 1.97
CA GLN A 268 20.91 7.61 3.26
C GLN A 268 19.72 6.88 3.91
N ALA A 269 19.58 5.59 3.58
CA ALA A 269 18.49 4.76 4.06
C ALA A 269 18.60 4.55 5.58
N LYS A 270 17.50 4.80 6.28
CA LYS A 270 17.38 4.63 7.73
C LYS A 270 15.94 4.38 8.14
N TYR A 271 15.75 3.89 9.37
CA TYR A 271 14.42 3.72 9.93
C TYR A 271 14.27 4.40 11.31
N ARG A 272 13.02 4.55 11.72
CA ARG A 272 12.61 4.98 13.06
C ARG A 272 11.55 4.02 13.57
N ASN A 273 11.77 3.49 14.78
CA ASN A 273 10.77 2.68 15.46
C ASN A 273 9.65 3.59 16.01
N LEU A 274 8.42 3.14 15.86
CA LEU A 274 7.23 3.75 16.41
C LEU A 274 6.63 2.79 17.44
N SER A 275 6.12 3.33 18.54
CA SER A 275 5.50 2.53 19.63
C SER A 275 6.35 1.31 20.00
N LEU A 276 7.61 1.56 20.39
CA LEU A 276 8.58 0.54 20.80
C LEU A 276 8.96 -0.50 19.72
N GLY A 277 8.60 -0.26 18.46
CA GLY A 277 8.89 -1.15 17.33
C GLY A 277 7.68 -1.92 16.80
N ILE A 278 6.47 -1.69 17.33
CA ILE A 278 5.23 -2.26 16.75
C ILE A 278 5.06 -1.85 15.28
N ALA A 279 5.47 -0.63 14.95
CA ALA A 279 5.60 -0.17 13.57
C ALA A 279 6.97 0.48 13.37
N ALA A 280 7.39 0.57 12.13
CA ALA A 280 8.61 1.26 11.73
C ALA A 280 8.38 2.12 10.50
N LEU A 281 9.03 3.28 10.49
CA LEU A 281 9.14 4.16 9.32
C LEU A 281 10.51 3.97 8.70
N HIS A 282 10.57 3.52 7.45
CA HIS A 282 11.79 3.49 6.66
C HIS A 282 11.80 4.63 5.66
N SER A 283 12.95 5.21 5.43
CA SER A 283 13.14 6.27 4.42
C SER A 283 14.48 6.08 3.72
N GLY A 284 14.52 6.39 2.43
CA GLY A 284 15.71 6.43 1.60
C GLY A 284 15.58 7.47 0.50
N TRP A 285 16.70 7.87 -0.09
CA TRP A 285 16.77 8.86 -1.15
C TRP A 285 17.33 8.22 -2.42
N LYS A 286 16.80 8.61 -3.55
CA LYS A 286 17.44 8.38 -4.85
C LYS A 286 18.36 9.55 -5.14
N LEU A 287 19.67 9.39 -4.95
CA LEU A 287 20.69 10.42 -5.17
C LEU A 287 21.39 10.22 -6.52
#